data_14a5f82fc3275b9115fe2514b9304322
#
_entry.id   14a5f82fc3275b9115fe2514b9304322
#
_cell.length_a   1.000
_cell.length_b   1.000
_cell.length_c   1.000
_cell.angle_alpha   90.00
_cell.angle_beta   90.00
_cell.angle_gamma   90.00
#
_symmetry.space_group_name_H-M   'P 1'
#
loop_
_entity.id
_entity.type
_entity.pdbx_description
1 polymer ?
#
loop_
_entity_poly.entity_id
_entity_poly.type
_entity_poly.pdbx_seq_one_letter_code
_entity_poly.pdbx_strand_id
1 'polypeptide(L)'
;IDENIENSLGQYVEGVPEHYCRVHGQIYALPVTPSVQILYYRKDLFESPICKRTYFEQFHEELQPPKTFEEYNRIAAFFTRDLTPSSPVPYGSTITLGSTGVAGSEFLARLFAIQENLYGADGQIHLDSLQCQQALAELVQLRRCTSPEYCGWWTQTARRFAEGNFAMSILYSNYASDLSSHSSHVVGNVGYSMMPGNNPVLGGGSLGVSKYCKRPKDALSFIKWMCSEPLCSASALLGSTSPCRRTYDN
;
A
#
# COMPACT_ATOMS: atom_id res chain seq x y z
N ILE A 1 16.13 17.78 -21.59
CA ILE A 1 15.82 16.32 -21.54
C ILE A 1 15.85 15.83 -22.97
N ASP A 2 16.54 14.72 -23.19
CA ASP A 2 16.77 14.05 -24.47
C ASP A 2 15.45 13.47 -24.99
N GLU A 3 15.08 13.72 -26.25
CA GLU A 3 13.87 13.17 -26.91
C GLU A 3 13.76 11.64 -26.76
N ASN A 4 14.89 10.95 -26.63
CA ASN A 4 14.94 9.51 -26.37
C ASN A 4 14.34 9.09 -25.02
N ILE A 5 14.29 9.98 -24.02
CA ILE A 5 13.66 9.65 -22.72
C ILE A 5 12.15 9.69 -22.87
N GLU A 6 11.60 10.70 -23.54
CA GLU A 6 10.16 10.81 -23.79
C GLU A 6 9.63 9.55 -24.49
N ASN A 7 10.32 9.10 -25.52
CA ASN A 7 9.96 7.89 -26.28
C ASN A 7 10.06 6.60 -25.44
N SER A 8 10.93 6.58 -24.42
CA SER A 8 11.09 5.41 -23.54
C SER A 8 9.98 5.28 -22.49
N LEU A 9 9.19 6.32 -22.24
CA LEU A 9 8.14 6.27 -21.21
C LEU A 9 7.00 5.29 -21.55
N GLY A 10 6.78 5.04 -22.85
CA GLY A 10 5.75 4.08 -23.32
C GLY A 10 5.96 2.62 -22.87
N GLN A 11 7.15 2.27 -22.38
CA GLN A 11 7.42 0.94 -21.84
C GLN A 11 6.81 0.72 -20.44
N TYR A 12 6.49 1.79 -19.73
CA TYR A 12 6.00 1.72 -18.36
C TYR A 12 4.49 1.47 -18.28
N VAL A 13 4.05 1.00 -17.13
CA VAL A 13 2.62 0.85 -16.80
C VAL A 13 1.94 2.21 -16.88
N GLU A 14 0.72 2.25 -17.38
CA GLU A 14 -0.09 3.46 -17.50
C GLU A 14 -0.19 4.19 -16.15
N GLY A 15 -0.09 5.52 -16.16
CA GLY A 15 -0.07 6.38 -14.98
C GLY A 15 1.30 6.48 -14.30
N VAL A 16 2.21 5.51 -14.46
CA VAL A 16 3.54 5.57 -13.84
C VAL A 16 4.36 6.78 -14.33
N PRO A 17 4.43 7.11 -15.63
CA PRO A 17 5.17 8.29 -16.07
C PRO A 17 4.66 9.59 -15.46
N GLU A 18 3.35 9.76 -15.33
CA GLU A 18 2.70 10.96 -14.81
C GLU A 18 3.02 11.19 -13.33
N HIS A 19 2.96 10.12 -12.53
CA HIS A 19 3.11 10.21 -11.08
C HIS A 19 4.56 10.12 -10.60
N TYR A 20 5.44 9.44 -11.34
CA TYR A 20 6.81 9.18 -10.91
C TYR A 20 7.89 9.91 -11.71
N CYS A 21 7.59 10.36 -12.92
CA CYS A 21 8.61 10.96 -13.79
C CYS A 21 8.43 12.47 -13.95
N ARG A 22 7.20 12.99 -13.86
CA ARG A 22 6.88 14.35 -14.27
C ARG A 22 6.57 15.28 -13.09
N VAL A 23 7.01 16.52 -13.22
CA VAL A 23 6.60 17.66 -12.39
C VAL A 23 6.23 18.80 -13.33
N HIS A 24 5.01 19.31 -13.25
CA HIS A 24 4.48 20.33 -14.17
C HIS A 24 4.69 19.97 -15.66
N GLY A 25 4.43 18.71 -16.00
CA GLY A 25 4.56 18.17 -17.36
C GLY A 25 6.00 17.89 -17.84
N GLN A 26 7.03 18.29 -17.09
CA GLN A 26 8.42 18.05 -17.44
C GLN A 26 8.99 16.81 -16.72
N ILE A 27 9.84 16.04 -17.40
CA ILE A 27 10.48 14.84 -16.83
C ILE A 27 11.66 15.26 -15.95
N TYR A 28 11.64 14.81 -14.70
CA TYR A 28 12.73 15.02 -13.73
C TYR A 28 13.41 13.72 -13.28
N ALA A 29 12.72 12.60 -13.40
CA ALA A 29 13.19 11.31 -12.91
C ALA A 29 12.69 10.17 -13.79
N LEU A 30 13.25 8.95 -13.62
CA LEU A 30 12.71 7.71 -14.15
C LEU A 30 12.30 6.78 -13.00
N PRO A 31 11.22 5.99 -13.15
CA PRO A 31 10.69 5.15 -12.09
C PRO A 31 11.58 3.93 -11.90
N VAL A 32 11.83 3.53 -10.66
CA VAL A 32 12.63 2.32 -10.35
C VAL A 32 11.74 1.27 -9.71
N THR A 33 11.09 1.62 -8.62
CA THR A 33 10.29 0.71 -7.81
C THR A 33 8.97 1.38 -7.43
N PRO A 34 8.08 1.63 -8.40
CA PRO A 34 6.76 2.17 -8.06
C PRO A 34 6.03 1.17 -7.17
N SER A 35 5.38 1.66 -6.15
CA SER A 35 4.55 0.82 -5.29
C SER A 35 3.26 1.54 -4.93
N VAL A 36 2.27 0.77 -4.53
CA VAL A 36 0.95 1.26 -4.20
C VAL A 36 0.46 0.53 -2.97
N GLN A 37 -0.28 1.19 -2.09
CA GLN A 37 -0.92 0.52 -0.97
C GLN A 37 -1.99 -0.44 -1.49
N ILE A 38 -1.99 -1.66 -0.95
CA ILE A 38 -3.00 -2.68 -1.20
C ILE A 38 -3.42 -3.32 0.12
N LEU A 39 -4.57 -3.96 0.11
CA LEU A 39 -5.05 -4.76 1.23
C LEU A 39 -4.47 -6.17 1.14
N TYR A 40 -3.76 -6.57 2.18
CA TYR A 40 -3.41 -7.96 2.47
C TYR A 40 -4.34 -8.52 3.53
N TYR A 41 -4.83 -9.74 3.36
CA TYR A 41 -5.69 -10.40 4.32
C TYR A 41 -5.40 -11.89 4.44
N ARG A 42 -5.77 -12.47 5.55
CA ARG A 42 -5.64 -13.90 5.81
C ARG A 42 -6.74 -14.66 5.06
N LYS A 43 -6.36 -15.21 3.91
CA LYS A 43 -7.24 -15.97 3.03
C LYS A 43 -7.92 -17.13 3.76
N ASP A 44 -7.16 -17.86 4.57
CA ASP A 44 -7.66 -18.98 5.37
C ASP A 44 -8.75 -18.56 6.39
N LEU A 45 -8.67 -17.36 6.95
CA LEU A 45 -9.70 -16.81 7.85
C LEU A 45 -10.94 -16.36 7.08
N PHE A 46 -10.76 -15.66 5.96
CA PHE A 46 -11.86 -15.17 5.14
C PHE A 46 -12.61 -16.28 4.41
N GLU A 47 -11.92 -17.39 4.08
CA GLU A 47 -12.51 -18.57 3.45
C GLU A 47 -13.06 -19.60 4.48
N SER A 48 -12.75 -19.44 5.76
CA SER A 48 -13.20 -20.34 6.83
C SER A 48 -14.74 -20.40 6.90
N PRO A 49 -15.35 -21.59 6.76
CA PRO A 49 -16.81 -21.72 6.90
C PRO A 49 -17.34 -21.25 8.26
N ILE A 50 -16.53 -21.42 9.31
CA ILE A 50 -16.89 -20.98 10.67
C ILE A 50 -16.90 -19.45 10.72
N CYS A 51 -15.84 -18.79 10.27
CA CYS A 51 -15.77 -17.32 10.26
C CYS A 51 -16.86 -16.71 9.39
N LYS A 52 -17.11 -17.25 8.19
CA LYS A 52 -18.17 -16.79 7.29
C LYS A 52 -19.54 -16.88 7.94
N ARG A 53 -19.86 -18.02 8.55
CA ARG A 53 -21.14 -18.21 9.24
C ARG A 53 -21.30 -17.26 10.41
N THR A 54 -20.29 -17.17 11.30
CA THR A 54 -20.36 -16.31 12.50
C THR A 54 -20.47 -14.84 12.10
N TYR A 55 -19.75 -14.41 11.05
CA TYR A 55 -19.85 -13.04 10.54
C TYR A 55 -21.25 -12.76 9.98
N PHE A 56 -21.81 -13.69 9.19
CA PHE A 56 -23.16 -13.56 8.65
C PHE A 56 -24.24 -13.54 9.75
N GLU A 57 -24.13 -14.39 10.77
CA GLU A 57 -25.04 -14.41 11.92
C GLU A 57 -25.03 -13.07 12.69
N GLN A 58 -23.88 -12.39 12.74
CA GLN A 58 -23.70 -11.14 13.47
C GLN A 58 -24.10 -9.90 12.66
N PHE A 59 -23.77 -9.86 11.37
CA PHE A 59 -23.89 -8.65 10.55
C PHE A 59 -24.91 -8.78 9.40
N HIS A 60 -25.41 -9.97 9.11
CA HIS A 60 -26.28 -10.30 7.97
C HIS A 60 -25.64 -9.97 6.61
N GLU A 61 -24.32 -10.00 6.54
CA GLU A 61 -23.50 -9.74 5.37
C GLU A 61 -22.49 -10.86 5.16
N GLU A 62 -22.03 -11.04 3.92
CA GLU A 62 -20.96 -12.00 3.62
C GLU A 62 -19.60 -11.48 4.03
N LEU A 63 -18.78 -12.34 4.65
CA LEU A 63 -17.39 -12.02 4.95
C LEU A 63 -16.57 -12.03 3.64
N GLN A 64 -16.22 -10.84 3.18
CA GLN A 64 -15.40 -10.58 1.99
C GLN A 64 -14.34 -9.51 2.29
N PRO A 65 -13.28 -9.39 1.46
CA PRO A 65 -12.35 -8.27 1.59
C PRO A 65 -13.08 -6.92 1.54
N PRO A 66 -12.84 -6.03 2.50
CA PRO A 66 -13.58 -4.78 2.63
C PRO A 66 -13.33 -3.83 1.45
N LYS A 67 -14.39 -3.14 1.00
CA LYS A 67 -14.36 -2.14 -0.06
C LYS A 67 -14.34 -0.70 0.48
N THR A 68 -14.75 -0.51 1.73
CA THR A 68 -14.74 0.78 2.43
C THR A 68 -13.96 0.68 3.74
N PHE A 69 -13.52 1.81 4.30
CA PHE A 69 -12.86 1.81 5.61
C PHE A 69 -13.83 1.53 6.76
N GLU A 70 -15.12 1.78 6.60
CA GLU A 70 -16.14 1.35 7.54
C GLU A 70 -16.20 -0.18 7.62
N GLU A 71 -16.30 -0.86 6.46
CA GLU A 71 -16.23 -2.33 6.38
C GLU A 71 -14.92 -2.87 6.94
N TYR A 72 -13.80 -2.21 6.62
CA TYR A 72 -12.48 -2.57 7.12
C TYR A 72 -12.44 -2.55 8.66
N ASN A 73 -12.91 -1.48 9.27
CA ASN A 73 -12.93 -1.34 10.74
C ASN A 73 -13.88 -2.35 11.38
N ARG A 74 -15.04 -2.63 10.76
CA ARG A 74 -16.01 -3.64 11.22
C ARG A 74 -15.41 -5.05 11.18
N ILE A 75 -14.76 -5.43 10.07
CA ILE A 75 -14.09 -6.72 9.93
C ILE A 75 -12.88 -6.81 10.87
N ALA A 76 -12.13 -5.72 11.04
CA ALA A 76 -11.05 -5.67 12.02
C ALA A 76 -11.57 -5.91 13.45
N ALA A 77 -12.69 -5.33 13.83
CA ALA A 77 -13.31 -5.58 15.13
C ALA A 77 -13.76 -7.04 15.28
N PHE A 78 -14.37 -7.62 14.24
CA PHE A 78 -14.76 -9.03 14.22
C PHE A 78 -13.57 -9.98 14.44
N PHE A 79 -12.42 -9.67 13.86
CA PHE A 79 -11.19 -10.46 14.04
C PHE A 79 -10.33 -10.02 15.23
N THR A 80 -10.82 -9.17 16.12
CA THR A 80 -10.08 -8.78 17.33
C THR A 80 -10.62 -9.53 18.54
N ARG A 81 -9.78 -10.34 19.19
CA ARG A 81 -10.21 -11.25 20.26
C ARG A 81 -10.79 -10.53 21.46
N ASP A 82 -10.29 -9.36 21.82
CA ASP A 82 -10.80 -8.55 22.94
C ASP A 82 -12.21 -7.99 22.66
N LEU A 83 -12.61 -7.88 21.40
CA LEU A 83 -13.94 -7.42 20.98
C LEU A 83 -14.86 -8.59 20.59
N THR A 84 -14.29 -9.66 20.06
CA THR A 84 -14.97 -10.86 19.60
C THR A 84 -14.21 -12.07 20.15
N PRO A 85 -14.58 -12.63 21.32
CA PRO A 85 -13.83 -13.71 21.98
C PRO A 85 -13.62 -14.97 21.14
N SER A 86 -14.49 -15.21 20.15
CA SER A 86 -14.38 -16.33 19.20
C SER A 86 -13.40 -16.09 18.06
N SER A 87 -12.77 -14.92 18.00
CA SER A 87 -11.79 -14.61 16.96
C SER A 87 -10.59 -15.59 16.99
N PRO A 88 -10.23 -16.20 15.84
CA PRO A 88 -9.09 -17.11 15.76
C PRO A 88 -7.74 -16.42 15.91
N VAL A 89 -7.68 -15.09 15.74
CA VAL A 89 -6.47 -14.28 15.87
C VAL A 89 -6.62 -13.20 16.94
N PRO A 90 -5.52 -12.75 17.55
CA PRO A 90 -5.56 -11.69 18.57
C PRO A 90 -6.06 -10.34 18.02
N TYR A 91 -5.65 -9.97 16.81
CA TYR A 91 -5.84 -8.64 16.26
C TYR A 91 -6.44 -8.66 14.86
N GLY A 92 -7.39 -7.76 14.61
CA GLY A 92 -8.03 -7.64 13.30
C GLY A 92 -7.16 -6.97 12.25
N SER A 93 -6.29 -6.04 12.67
CA SER A 93 -5.46 -5.28 11.75
C SER A 93 -4.10 -4.94 12.34
N THR A 94 -3.10 -4.81 11.47
CA THR A 94 -1.88 -4.06 11.77
C THR A 94 -2.13 -2.56 11.63
N ILE A 95 -1.20 -1.75 12.13
CA ILE A 95 -1.16 -0.30 11.91
C ILE A 95 0.29 0.18 11.92
N THR A 96 0.60 1.17 11.09
CA THR A 96 1.94 1.75 10.99
C THR A 96 1.91 3.20 11.46
N LEU A 97 2.34 3.46 12.69
CA LEU A 97 2.30 4.78 13.35
C LEU A 97 3.70 5.23 13.79
N GLY A 98 4.62 5.31 12.85
CA GLY A 98 5.97 5.79 13.10
C GLY A 98 6.11 7.31 13.09
N SER A 99 7.23 7.80 12.54
CA SER A 99 7.45 9.23 12.32
C SER A 99 6.33 9.87 11.52
N THR A 100 6.23 11.18 11.57
CA THR A 100 5.13 11.98 10.97
C THR A 100 4.75 11.57 9.53
N GLY A 101 5.72 11.27 8.67
CA GLY A 101 5.43 10.85 7.29
C GLY A 101 4.78 9.47 7.19
N VAL A 102 5.12 8.57 8.11
CA VAL A 102 4.59 7.20 8.14
C VAL A 102 3.15 7.19 8.66
N ALA A 103 2.89 7.82 9.78
CA ALA A 103 1.53 7.96 10.33
C ALA A 103 0.62 8.76 9.38
N GLY A 104 1.19 9.76 8.69
CA GLY A 104 0.46 10.53 7.67
C GLY A 104 -0.08 9.66 6.55
N SER A 105 0.62 8.61 6.12
CA SER A 105 0.12 7.73 5.05
C SER A 105 -1.09 6.90 5.47
N GLU A 106 -1.20 6.52 6.74
CA GLU A 106 -2.39 5.84 7.29
C GLU A 106 -3.63 6.76 7.29
N PHE A 107 -3.41 8.03 7.61
CA PHE A 107 -4.45 9.06 7.54
C PHE A 107 -4.85 9.35 6.09
N LEU A 108 -3.87 9.59 5.20
CA LEU A 108 -4.11 9.90 3.80
C LEU A 108 -4.82 8.78 3.05
N ALA A 109 -4.53 7.52 3.39
CA ALA A 109 -5.22 6.37 2.84
C ALA A 109 -6.74 6.46 3.05
N ARG A 110 -7.17 6.87 4.25
CA ARG A 110 -8.58 7.06 4.61
C ARG A 110 -9.17 8.32 3.99
N LEU A 111 -8.41 9.41 4.01
CA LEU A 111 -8.84 10.66 3.42
C LEU A 111 -9.09 10.52 1.92
N PHE A 112 -8.19 9.86 1.19
CA PHE A 112 -8.33 9.64 -0.25
C PHE A 112 -9.46 8.68 -0.62
N ALA A 113 -9.91 7.85 0.32
CA ALA A 113 -11.14 7.07 0.13
C ALA A 113 -12.42 7.93 0.17
N ILE A 114 -12.34 9.15 0.72
CA ILE A 114 -13.48 10.08 0.89
C ILE A 114 -13.40 11.24 -0.12
N GLN A 115 -12.18 11.67 -0.46
CA GLN A 115 -11.92 12.77 -1.39
C GLN A 115 -10.71 12.47 -2.28
N GLU A 116 -10.68 13.07 -3.48
CA GLU A 116 -9.67 12.74 -4.49
C GLU A 116 -8.25 13.18 -4.13
N ASN A 117 -8.11 14.28 -3.41
CA ASN A 117 -6.80 14.85 -3.07
C ASN A 117 -6.81 15.63 -1.75
N LEU A 118 -5.62 16.03 -1.30
CA LEU A 118 -5.43 16.76 -0.04
C LEU A 118 -5.81 18.23 -0.12
N TYR A 119 -5.84 18.80 -1.32
CA TYR A 119 -6.05 20.24 -1.53
C TYR A 119 -7.53 20.54 -1.81
N GLY A 120 -8.05 21.61 -1.21
CA GLY A 120 -9.34 22.17 -1.56
C GLY A 120 -9.34 22.85 -2.93
N ALA A 121 -10.50 23.31 -3.37
CA ALA A 121 -10.66 24.01 -4.64
C ALA A 121 -9.87 25.34 -4.71
N ASP A 122 -9.52 25.90 -3.56
CA ASP A 122 -8.68 27.10 -3.39
C ASP A 122 -7.17 26.79 -3.41
N GLY A 123 -6.79 25.54 -3.60
CA GLY A 123 -5.40 25.08 -3.56
C GLY A 123 -4.77 25.01 -2.17
N GLN A 124 -5.56 25.18 -1.10
CA GLN A 124 -5.10 25.11 0.29
C GLN A 124 -5.46 23.78 0.93
N ILE A 125 -4.72 23.42 1.99
CA ILE A 125 -4.99 22.21 2.80
C ILE A 125 -5.90 22.60 3.96
N HIS A 126 -7.10 21.98 4.03
CA HIS A 126 -8.10 22.22 5.06
C HIS A 126 -8.21 20.99 6.00
N LEU A 127 -7.33 20.91 7.00
CA LEU A 127 -7.30 19.78 7.95
C LEU A 127 -8.48 19.78 8.94
N ASP A 128 -9.23 20.85 9.04
CA ASP A 128 -10.44 21.00 9.85
C ASP A 128 -11.73 20.59 9.09
N SER A 129 -11.63 20.16 7.83
CA SER A 129 -12.75 19.68 7.03
C SER A 129 -13.44 18.46 7.65
N LEU A 130 -14.72 18.26 7.35
CA LEU A 130 -15.48 17.08 7.80
C LEU A 130 -14.86 15.78 7.31
N GLN A 131 -14.31 15.77 6.09
CA GLN A 131 -13.62 14.62 5.49
C GLN A 131 -12.36 14.25 6.28
N CYS A 132 -11.55 15.24 6.67
CA CYS A 132 -10.38 15.00 7.51
C CYS A 132 -10.77 14.50 8.91
N GLN A 133 -11.82 15.05 9.50
CA GLN A 133 -12.33 14.58 10.79
C GLN A 133 -12.83 13.14 10.70
N GLN A 134 -13.55 12.78 9.64
CA GLN A 134 -14.01 11.41 9.41
C GLN A 134 -12.83 10.45 9.23
N ALA A 135 -11.87 10.78 8.36
CA ALA A 135 -10.68 9.96 8.12
C ALA A 135 -9.88 9.71 9.41
N LEU A 136 -9.75 10.73 10.26
CA LEU A 136 -9.09 10.62 11.56
C LEU A 136 -9.91 9.73 12.53
N ALA A 137 -11.22 9.90 12.57
CA ALA A 137 -12.09 9.10 13.42
C ALA A 137 -12.01 7.60 13.07
N GLU A 138 -12.01 7.26 11.78
CA GLU A 138 -11.84 5.89 11.30
C GLU A 138 -10.47 5.29 11.72
N LEU A 139 -9.40 6.09 11.63
CA LEU A 139 -8.06 5.69 12.07
C LEU A 139 -8.00 5.46 13.58
N VAL A 140 -8.62 6.34 14.36
CA VAL A 140 -8.70 6.21 15.83
C VAL A 140 -9.50 4.97 16.22
N GLN A 141 -10.62 4.69 15.54
CA GLN A 141 -11.41 3.49 15.79
C GLN A 141 -10.62 2.21 15.53
N LEU A 142 -9.84 2.17 14.45
CA LEU A 142 -9.00 1.03 14.11
C LEU A 142 -8.01 0.68 15.23
N ARG A 143 -7.53 1.67 15.99
CA ARG A 143 -6.55 1.46 17.06
C ARG A 143 -6.97 0.41 18.09
N ARG A 144 -8.24 0.22 18.30
CA ARG A 144 -8.79 -0.82 19.20
C ARG A 144 -8.66 -2.24 18.65
N CYS A 145 -8.42 -2.36 17.35
CA CYS A 145 -8.31 -3.64 16.63
C CYS A 145 -6.86 -4.03 16.32
N THR A 146 -5.90 -3.28 16.86
CA THR A 146 -4.46 -3.45 16.59
C THR A 146 -3.70 -3.85 17.86
N SER A 147 -2.49 -4.38 17.70
CA SER A 147 -1.59 -4.63 18.83
C SER A 147 -1.36 -3.37 19.66
N PRO A 148 -1.21 -3.49 21.00
CA PRO A 148 -0.78 -2.38 21.86
C PRO A 148 0.53 -1.73 21.37
N GLU A 149 1.46 -2.54 20.91
CA GLU A 149 2.70 -2.08 20.26
C GLU A 149 2.42 -1.77 18.78
N TYR A 150 2.66 -0.54 18.39
CA TYR A 150 2.57 -0.13 16.99
C TYR A 150 3.91 -0.27 16.27
N CYS A 151 3.83 -0.46 14.94
CA CYS A 151 5.01 -0.52 14.09
C CYS A 151 5.45 0.90 13.69
N GLY A 152 6.75 1.17 13.80
CA GLY A 152 7.33 2.47 13.42
C GLY A 152 7.60 2.60 11.92
N TRP A 153 7.57 1.48 11.17
CA TRP A 153 7.87 1.45 9.75
C TRP A 153 7.20 0.25 9.07
N TRP A 154 6.92 0.34 7.79
CA TRP A 154 6.20 -0.70 7.02
C TRP A 154 6.89 -2.06 7.01
N THR A 155 8.23 -2.12 7.03
CA THR A 155 8.95 -3.41 7.17
C THR A 155 8.62 -4.12 8.48
N GLN A 156 8.46 -3.37 9.58
CA GLN A 156 8.02 -3.96 10.86
C GLN A 156 6.58 -4.45 10.76
N THR A 157 5.71 -3.67 10.12
CA THR A 157 4.31 -4.03 9.91
C THR A 157 4.19 -5.31 9.06
N ALA A 158 4.97 -5.42 7.98
CA ALA A 158 5.00 -6.63 7.16
C ALA A 158 5.46 -7.85 7.96
N ARG A 159 6.52 -7.73 8.76
CA ARG A 159 7.01 -8.80 9.66
C ARG A 159 5.98 -9.20 10.69
N ARG A 160 5.30 -8.24 11.33
CA ARG A 160 4.23 -8.50 12.31
C ARG A 160 3.04 -9.22 11.66
N PHE A 161 2.64 -8.82 10.46
CA PHE A 161 1.59 -9.54 9.73
C PHE A 161 2.04 -10.97 9.37
N ALA A 162 3.30 -11.14 8.97
CA ALA A 162 3.90 -12.44 8.68
C ALA A 162 3.94 -13.40 9.89
N GLU A 163 3.89 -12.91 11.13
CA GLU A 163 3.77 -13.72 12.35
C GLU A 163 2.42 -14.46 12.46
N GLY A 164 1.40 -14.06 11.69
CA GLY A 164 0.09 -14.72 11.65
C GLY A 164 -0.91 -14.28 12.71
N ASN A 165 -0.60 -13.27 13.51
CA ASN A 165 -1.44 -12.80 14.62
C ASN A 165 -2.51 -11.77 14.20
N PHE A 166 -2.56 -11.40 12.92
CA PHE A 166 -3.43 -10.37 12.38
C PHE A 166 -4.26 -10.91 11.22
N ALA A 167 -5.51 -10.45 11.10
CA ALA A 167 -6.39 -10.84 9.99
C ALA A 167 -6.14 -10.03 8.72
N MET A 168 -5.84 -8.74 8.85
CA MET A 168 -5.66 -7.80 7.74
C MET A 168 -4.47 -6.87 7.95
N SER A 169 -3.94 -6.35 6.84
CA SER A 169 -2.89 -5.33 6.83
C SER A 169 -2.99 -4.48 5.57
N ILE A 170 -2.85 -3.17 5.68
CA ILE A 170 -2.62 -2.30 4.52
C ILE A 170 -1.12 -2.04 4.45
N LEU A 171 -0.50 -2.46 3.35
CA LEU A 171 0.92 -2.33 3.09
C LEU A 171 1.15 -1.95 1.62
N TYR A 172 2.33 -1.45 1.32
CA TYR A 172 2.74 -1.24 -0.06
C TYR A 172 3.00 -2.57 -0.78
N SER A 173 2.72 -2.61 -2.08
CA SER A 173 2.78 -3.82 -2.91
C SER A 173 4.16 -4.51 -2.91
N ASN A 174 5.25 -3.76 -2.71
CA ASN A 174 6.60 -4.30 -2.63
C ASN A 174 6.84 -5.20 -1.40
N TYR A 175 5.96 -5.20 -0.38
CA TYR A 175 6.07 -6.09 0.78
C TYR A 175 5.48 -7.49 0.55
N ALA A 176 4.92 -7.78 -0.63
CA ALA A 176 4.42 -9.12 -0.98
C ALA A 176 5.50 -10.21 -0.84
N SER A 177 6.75 -9.87 -1.17
CA SER A 177 7.90 -10.79 -1.03
C SER A 177 8.20 -11.16 0.41
N ASP A 178 8.07 -10.23 1.36
CA ASP A 178 8.26 -10.51 2.79
C ASP A 178 7.22 -11.51 3.30
N LEU A 179 5.97 -11.39 2.84
CA LEU A 179 4.86 -12.25 3.23
C LEU A 179 4.95 -13.66 2.62
N SER A 180 5.67 -13.79 1.50
CA SER A 180 5.92 -15.04 0.80
C SER A 180 7.25 -15.72 1.19
N SER A 181 8.01 -15.12 2.11
CA SER A 181 9.30 -15.64 2.56
C SER A 181 9.14 -16.92 3.40
N HIS A 182 10.18 -17.77 3.41
CA HIS A 182 10.17 -19.01 4.21
C HIS A 182 10.01 -18.79 5.72
N SER A 183 10.31 -17.60 6.23
CA SER A 183 10.13 -17.25 7.64
C SER A 183 8.72 -16.74 7.97
N SER A 184 7.85 -16.59 6.98
CA SER A 184 6.49 -16.13 7.16
C SER A 184 5.55 -17.27 7.56
N HIS A 185 4.80 -17.10 8.64
CA HIS A 185 3.79 -18.06 9.09
C HIS A 185 2.48 -17.99 8.28
N VAL A 186 2.37 -17.03 7.37
CA VAL A 186 1.17 -16.82 6.54
C VAL A 186 1.37 -17.24 5.07
N VAL A 187 2.50 -17.85 4.74
CA VAL A 187 2.79 -18.36 3.38
C VAL A 187 1.63 -19.20 2.86
N GLY A 188 1.17 -18.93 1.62
CA GLY A 188 0.05 -19.62 0.98
C GLY A 188 -1.34 -19.18 1.46
N ASN A 189 -1.41 -18.44 2.58
CA ASN A 189 -2.65 -18.00 3.21
C ASN A 189 -2.88 -16.48 3.10
N VAL A 190 -2.13 -15.79 2.25
CA VAL A 190 -2.30 -14.35 2.01
C VAL A 190 -3.16 -14.13 0.77
N GLY A 191 -4.25 -13.41 0.94
CA GLY A 191 -5.06 -12.85 -0.14
C GLY A 191 -4.72 -11.38 -0.37
N TYR A 192 -5.00 -10.91 -1.57
CA TYR A 192 -4.75 -9.55 -2.02
C TYR A 192 -6.05 -8.93 -2.52
N SER A 193 -6.26 -7.67 -2.22
CA SER A 193 -7.40 -6.91 -2.74
C SER A 193 -7.00 -5.47 -2.96
N MET A 194 -7.80 -4.77 -3.76
CA MET A 194 -7.73 -3.31 -3.81
C MET A 194 -7.90 -2.74 -2.41
N MET A 195 -7.24 -1.62 -2.15
CA MET A 195 -7.40 -0.90 -0.90
C MET A 195 -8.83 -0.38 -0.74
N PRO A 196 -9.37 -0.34 0.48
CA PRO A 196 -10.66 0.29 0.73
C PRO A 196 -10.71 1.71 0.16
N GLY A 197 -11.82 2.05 -0.55
CA GLY A 197 -11.98 3.33 -1.25
C GLY A 197 -11.34 3.41 -2.63
N ASN A 198 -10.54 2.41 -3.01
CA ASN A 198 -9.91 2.30 -4.35
C ASN A 198 -9.11 3.53 -4.81
N ASN A 199 -8.62 4.32 -3.87
CA ASN A 199 -7.75 5.48 -4.13
C ASN A 199 -6.51 5.43 -3.23
N PRO A 200 -5.54 4.54 -3.54
CA PRO A 200 -4.41 4.25 -2.68
C PRO A 200 -3.35 5.36 -2.69
N VAL A 201 -2.61 5.46 -1.59
CA VAL A 201 -1.40 6.27 -1.54
C VAL A 201 -0.30 5.58 -2.34
N LEU A 202 0.34 6.33 -3.23
CA LEU A 202 1.49 5.88 -3.99
C LEU A 202 2.75 5.91 -3.12
N GLY A 203 3.60 4.92 -3.32
CA GLY A 203 4.91 4.79 -2.68
C GLY A 203 5.97 4.41 -3.69
N GLY A 204 7.13 3.96 -3.21
CA GLY A 204 8.24 3.58 -4.08
C GLY A 204 9.17 4.73 -4.39
N GLY A 205 9.87 4.66 -5.53
CA GLY A 205 10.90 5.64 -5.84
C GLY A 205 11.23 5.80 -7.29
N SER A 206 11.81 6.98 -7.58
CA SER A 206 12.35 7.37 -8.87
C SER A 206 13.79 7.84 -8.73
N LEU A 207 14.55 7.72 -9.79
CA LEU A 207 15.92 8.24 -9.88
C LEU A 207 15.97 9.47 -10.76
N GLY A 208 16.51 10.56 -10.22
CA GLY A 208 16.79 11.80 -10.93
C GLY A 208 18.25 12.23 -10.79
N VAL A 209 18.73 13.03 -11.72
CA VAL A 209 20.09 13.60 -11.67
C VAL A 209 20.07 14.89 -10.85
N SER A 210 20.89 14.94 -9.79
CA SER A 210 21.05 16.17 -9.00
C SER A 210 21.61 17.30 -9.86
N LYS A 211 21.10 18.53 -9.66
CA LYS A 211 21.65 19.74 -10.32
C LYS A 211 23.13 20.02 -9.97
N TYR A 212 23.64 19.44 -8.89
CA TYR A 212 25.02 19.55 -8.46
C TYR A 212 25.90 18.40 -8.97
N CYS A 213 25.35 17.49 -9.78
CA CYS A 213 26.10 16.35 -10.31
C CYS A 213 27.21 16.84 -11.22
N LYS A 214 28.45 16.44 -10.94
CA LYS A 214 29.63 16.81 -11.75
C LYS A 214 29.74 16.01 -13.06
N ARG A 215 29.04 14.86 -13.16
CA ARG A 215 29.06 13.96 -14.33
C ARG A 215 27.63 13.60 -14.74
N PRO A 216 26.80 14.58 -15.17
CA PRO A 216 25.37 14.36 -15.40
C PRO A 216 25.08 13.37 -16.53
N LYS A 217 25.94 13.29 -17.56
CA LYS A 217 25.78 12.31 -18.66
C LYS A 217 25.95 10.88 -18.19
N ASP A 218 26.95 10.62 -17.32
CA ASP A 218 27.21 9.29 -16.79
C ASP A 218 26.07 8.88 -15.82
N ALA A 219 25.65 9.82 -14.98
CA ALA A 219 24.51 9.59 -14.07
C ALA A 219 23.23 9.27 -14.85
N LEU A 220 22.95 9.99 -15.92
CA LEU A 220 21.78 9.73 -16.77
C LEU A 220 21.89 8.37 -17.47
N SER A 221 23.08 8.00 -17.96
CA SER A 221 23.31 6.67 -18.57
C SER A 221 23.04 5.54 -17.55
N PHE A 222 23.51 5.72 -16.31
CA PHE A 222 23.23 4.78 -15.22
C PHE A 222 21.73 4.68 -14.92
N ILE A 223 21.02 5.81 -14.81
CA ILE A 223 19.58 5.83 -14.55
C ILE A 223 18.81 5.13 -15.69
N LYS A 224 19.14 5.42 -16.95
CA LYS A 224 18.54 4.75 -18.11
C LYS A 224 18.75 3.24 -18.07
N TRP A 225 19.95 2.79 -17.68
CA TRP A 225 20.25 1.37 -17.52
C TRP A 225 19.44 0.75 -16.39
N MET A 226 19.42 1.38 -15.20
CA MET A 226 18.65 0.90 -14.04
C MET A 226 17.14 0.80 -14.31
N CYS A 227 16.61 1.73 -15.10
CA CYS A 227 15.17 1.79 -15.42
C CYS A 227 14.83 1.10 -16.77
N SER A 228 15.77 0.35 -17.32
CA SER A 228 15.53 -0.42 -18.54
C SER A 228 14.67 -1.65 -18.28
N GLU A 229 13.88 -2.05 -19.26
CA GLU A 229 12.96 -3.18 -19.17
C GLU A 229 13.64 -4.47 -18.65
N PRO A 230 14.79 -4.93 -19.20
CA PRO A 230 15.39 -6.18 -18.72
C PRO A 230 15.75 -6.15 -17.23
N LEU A 231 16.23 -4.99 -16.74
CA LEU A 231 16.64 -4.88 -15.34
C LEU A 231 15.45 -4.73 -14.40
N CYS A 232 14.43 -4.00 -14.82
CA CYS A 232 13.17 -3.88 -14.08
C CYS A 232 12.49 -5.24 -13.92
N SER A 233 12.40 -6.05 -14.98
CA SER A 233 11.85 -7.39 -14.95
C SER A 233 12.68 -8.34 -14.07
N ALA A 234 14.01 -8.29 -14.17
CA ALA A 234 14.89 -9.06 -13.30
C ALA A 234 14.72 -8.69 -11.82
N SER A 235 14.58 -7.39 -11.52
CA SER A 235 14.33 -6.91 -10.15
C SER A 235 12.99 -7.42 -9.59
N ALA A 236 11.96 -7.51 -10.43
CA ALA A 236 10.67 -8.04 -10.02
C ALA A 236 10.75 -9.53 -9.62
N LEU A 237 11.56 -10.33 -10.31
CA LEU A 237 11.81 -11.73 -9.93
C LEU A 237 12.50 -11.85 -8.56
N LEU A 238 13.20 -10.81 -8.12
CA LEU A 238 13.83 -10.73 -6.79
C LEU A 238 12.91 -10.13 -5.72
N GLY A 239 11.62 -9.93 -6.04
CA GLY A 239 10.62 -9.45 -5.09
C GLY A 239 10.40 -7.93 -5.09
N SER A 240 10.99 -7.18 -6.03
CA SER A 240 10.70 -5.76 -6.24
C SER A 240 9.43 -5.58 -7.07
N THR A 241 8.88 -4.36 -7.09
CA THR A 241 7.86 -3.96 -8.05
C THR A 241 8.52 -3.38 -9.30
N SER A 242 8.02 -3.73 -10.48
CA SER A 242 8.53 -3.21 -11.74
C SER A 242 7.67 -2.05 -12.25
N PRO A 243 8.26 -0.98 -12.79
CA PRO A 243 7.52 0.02 -13.53
C PRO A 243 7.13 -0.44 -14.94
N CYS A 244 7.77 -1.51 -15.47
CA CYS A 244 7.65 -1.91 -16.86
C CYS A 244 6.43 -2.81 -17.10
N ARG A 245 5.63 -2.47 -18.11
CA ARG A 245 4.41 -3.20 -18.50
C ARG A 245 4.70 -4.68 -18.81
N ARG A 246 5.74 -4.96 -19.58
CA ARG A 246 6.12 -6.33 -19.98
C ARG A 246 6.38 -7.29 -18.82
N THR A 247 6.72 -6.77 -17.64
CA THR A 247 6.88 -7.61 -16.45
C THR A 247 5.59 -8.35 -16.07
N TYR A 248 4.44 -7.81 -16.46
CA TYR A 248 3.10 -8.30 -16.08
C TYR A 248 2.33 -8.94 -17.24
N ASP A 249 2.93 -8.98 -18.46
CA ASP A 249 2.29 -9.50 -19.67
C ASP A 249 2.44 -11.04 -19.84
N ASN A 250 2.72 -11.81 -18.75
CA ASN A 250 2.87 -13.27 -18.78
C ASN A 250 1.65 -13.98 -18.21
#